data_dc33bd7f6549990c2ef21cc2c92d2f81
#
_entry.id   dc33bd7f6549990c2ef21cc2c92d2f81
#
_cell.length_a   1.000
_cell.length_b   1.000
_cell.length_c   1.000
_cell.angle_alpha   90.00
_cell.angle_beta   90.00
_cell.angle_gamma   90.00
#
_symmetry.space_group_name_H-M   'P 1'
#
loop_
_entity.id
_entity.type
_entity.pdbx_description
1 polymer ?
#
loop_
_entity_poly.entity_id
_entity_poly.type
_entity_poly.pdbx_seq_one_letter_code
_entity_poly.pdbx_strand_id
1 'polypeptide(L)'
;MRISEGRVIVTGATRGIGRATVETIVGRGGRVIGIARDTDALRALAASSPDRIRTVAADLGDPSQIPQVAQRAIEAFEGVDGLVNCAAIARYEQVGEIRLDSIEKQLGVNVVAPLLLCQVVAGHLRGRGGSIVNVSSTLSERVATSTAVYAATKAALNALTKSLALELAPWNVRVNAVLPGGVDTDMLRIPRLRPGESLTGSELERRVESQLAKLEALHPLGRLGRPEEVADVIVSVLDQPWQTGSLVTIDGGLSLA
;
A
#
# COMPACT_ATOMS: atom_id res chain seq x y z
N MET A 1 17.78 1.21 8.33
CA MET A 1 18.27 0.26 7.32
C MET A 1 18.78 1.10 6.16
N ARG A 2 19.74 0.61 5.36
CA ARG A 2 20.16 1.27 4.12
C ARG A 2 19.53 0.54 2.94
N ILE A 3 18.80 1.26 2.08
CA ILE A 3 18.11 0.64 0.95
C ILE A 3 19.04 -0.09 0.00
N SER A 4 20.23 0.46 -0.27
CA SER A 4 21.22 -0.14 -1.19
C SER A 4 21.66 -1.55 -0.82
N GLU A 5 21.49 -1.96 0.43
CA GLU A 5 21.83 -3.28 0.96
C GLU A 5 20.57 -4.03 1.45
N GLY A 6 19.42 -3.33 1.47
CA GLY A 6 18.19 -3.81 2.07
C GLY A 6 17.43 -4.83 1.21
N ARG A 7 16.78 -5.77 1.89
CA ARG A 7 15.85 -6.75 1.33
C ARG A 7 14.47 -6.39 1.84
N VAL A 8 13.57 -5.98 0.94
CA VAL A 8 12.28 -5.41 1.31
C VAL A 8 11.15 -6.22 0.72
N ILE A 9 10.21 -6.64 1.55
CA ILE A 9 8.93 -7.18 1.09
C ILE A 9 8.04 -6.01 0.67
N VAL A 10 7.47 -6.09 -0.54
CA VAL A 10 6.48 -5.12 -1.04
C VAL A 10 5.21 -5.85 -1.45
N THR A 11 4.08 -5.56 -0.80
CA THR A 11 2.78 -6.10 -1.19
C THR A 11 2.11 -5.23 -2.24
N GLY A 12 1.29 -5.83 -3.13
CA GLY A 12 0.70 -5.11 -4.26
C GLY A 12 1.75 -4.70 -5.30
N ALA A 13 2.82 -5.49 -5.45
CA ALA A 13 4.05 -5.16 -6.16
C ALA A 13 3.91 -5.03 -7.69
N THR A 14 2.78 -5.43 -8.29
CA THR A 14 2.68 -5.58 -9.75
C THR A 14 2.14 -4.35 -10.48
N ARG A 15 1.59 -3.35 -9.76
CA ARG A 15 1.02 -2.14 -10.36
C ARG A 15 1.02 -0.93 -9.42
N GLY A 16 0.76 0.25 -9.97
CA GLY A 16 0.60 1.49 -9.22
C GLY A 16 1.76 1.79 -8.27
N ILE A 17 1.46 2.30 -7.09
CA ILE A 17 2.44 2.69 -6.07
C ILE A 17 3.36 1.52 -5.68
N GLY A 18 2.82 0.29 -5.55
CA GLY A 18 3.61 -0.89 -5.19
C GLY A 18 4.67 -1.21 -6.25
N ARG A 19 4.32 -1.16 -7.54
CA ARG A 19 5.24 -1.36 -8.66
C ARG A 19 6.33 -0.29 -8.68
N ALA A 20 5.95 0.99 -8.58
CA ALA A 20 6.88 2.10 -8.50
C ALA A 20 7.83 1.96 -7.30
N THR A 21 7.32 1.51 -6.13
CA THR A 21 8.15 1.25 -4.95
C THR A 21 9.19 0.15 -5.20
N VAL A 22 8.81 -0.94 -5.89
CA VAL A 22 9.77 -1.99 -6.30
C VAL A 22 10.86 -1.40 -7.18
N GLU A 23 10.49 -0.65 -8.21
CA GLU A 23 11.44 -0.04 -9.16
C GLU A 23 12.37 0.97 -8.48
N THR A 24 11.84 1.80 -7.57
CA THR A 24 12.65 2.75 -6.80
C THR A 24 13.65 2.05 -5.87
N ILE A 25 13.23 0.99 -5.16
CA ILE A 25 14.14 0.21 -4.29
C ILE A 25 15.27 -0.44 -5.13
N VAL A 26 14.92 -1.09 -6.22
CA VAL A 26 15.88 -1.75 -7.11
C VAL A 26 16.83 -0.74 -7.75
N GLY A 27 16.32 0.40 -8.22
CA GLY A 27 17.12 1.49 -8.78
C GLY A 27 18.11 2.09 -7.78
N ARG A 28 17.80 2.03 -6.47
CA ARG A 28 18.73 2.42 -5.38
C ARG A 28 19.62 1.27 -4.88
N GLY A 29 19.65 0.14 -5.57
CA GLY A 29 20.54 -0.99 -5.28
C GLY A 29 19.99 -2.03 -4.32
N GLY A 30 18.77 -1.87 -3.80
CA GLY A 30 18.10 -2.81 -2.92
C GLY A 30 17.61 -4.08 -3.62
N ARG A 31 17.13 -5.03 -2.83
CA ARG A 31 16.47 -6.26 -3.29
C ARG A 31 15.01 -6.27 -2.83
N VAL A 32 14.12 -6.81 -3.65
CA VAL A 32 12.68 -6.80 -3.35
C VAL A 32 12.09 -8.20 -3.46
N ILE A 33 11.22 -8.51 -2.50
CA ILE A 33 10.31 -9.64 -2.59
C ILE A 33 8.91 -9.09 -2.85
N GLY A 34 8.45 -9.18 -4.10
CA GLY A 34 7.14 -8.71 -4.53
C GLY A 34 6.05 -9.72 -4.21
N ILE A 35 4.99 -9.29 -3.53
CA ILE A 35 3.80 -10.13 -3.26
C ILE A 35 2.61 -9.55 -4.02
N ALA A 36 1.93 -10.39 -4.82
CA ALA A 36 0.69 -10.04 -5.52
C ALA A 36 -0.08 -11.31 -5.91
N ARG A 37 -1.28 -11.15 -6.49
CA ARG A 37 -2.12 -12.28 -6.94
C ARG A 37 -1.82 -12.71 -8.36
N ASP A 38 -1.50 -11.76 -9.23
CA ASP A 38 -1.29 -11.99 -10.67
C ASP A 38 0.08 -12.63 -10.90
N THR A 39 0.07 -13.92 -11.23
CA THR A 39 1.29 -14.72 -11.42
C THR A 39 2.06 -14.32 -12.67
N ASP A 40 1.39 -13.84 -13.72
CA ASP A 40 2.04 -13.45 -14.97
C ASP A 40 2.73 -12.09 -14.79
N ALA A 41 2.04 -11.14 -14.14
CA ALA A 41 2.63 -9.86 -13.77
C ALA A 41 3.81 -10.03 -12.79
N LEU A 42 3.73 -10.97 -11.84
CA LEU A 42 4.85 -11.30 -10.94
C LEU A 42 6.03 -11.90 -11.69
N ARG A 43 5.78 -12.77 -12.68
CA ARG A 43 6.82 -13.37 -13.52
C ARG A 43 7.54 -12.30 -14.36
N ALA A 44 6.77 -11.40 -14.97
CA ALA A 44 7.31 -10.25 -15.69
C ALA A 44 8.12 -9.30 -14.77
N LEU A 45 7.63 -9.07 -13.54
CA LEU A 45 8.33 -8.27 -12.55
C LEU A 45 9.68 -8.89 -12.16
N ALA A 46 9.72 -10.19 -11.88
CA ALA A 46 10.97 -10.89 -11.55
C ALA A 46 11.96 -10.87 -12.71
N ALA A 47 11.48 -11.02 -13.94
CA ALA A 47 12.31 -11.00 -15.13
C ALA A 47 12.96 -9.61 -15.40
N SER A 48 12.38 -8.52 -14.92
CA SER A 48 12.92 -7.17 -15.09
C SER A 48 14.25 -6.93 -14.33
N SER A 49 14.51 -7.68 -13.25
CA SER A 49 15.76 -7.65 -12.50
C SER A 49 15.96 -8.96 -11.72
N PRO A 50 16.38 -10.05 -12.41
CA PRO A 50 16.38 -11.40 -11.82
C PRO A 50 17.27 -11.55 -10.57
N ASP A 51 18.33 -10.77 -10.45
CA ASP A 51 19.24 -10.83 -9.30
C ASP A 51 18.71 -10.06 -8.08
N ARG A 52 17.77 -9.13 -8.29
CA ARG A 52 17.28 -8.23 -7.26
C ARG A 52 15.80 -8.40 -6.90
N ILE A 53 15.05 -9.12 -7.72
CA ILE A 53 13.62 -9.32 -7.50
C ILE A 53 13.31 -10.82 -7.36
N ARG A 54 12.63 -11.16 -6.28
CA ARG A 54 11.94 -12.43 -6.07
C ARG A 54 10.45 -12.15 -5.91
N THR A 55 9.62 -13.15 -6.13
CA THR A 55 8.17 -12.97 -6.06
C THR A 55 7.48 -14.12 -5.35
N VAL A 56 6.39 -13.79 -4.66
CA VAL A 56 5.50 -14.75 -4.01
C VAL A 56 4.07 -14.46 -4.44
N ALA A 57 3.44 -15.41 -5.11
CA ALA A 57 2.02 -15.30 -5.47
C ALA A 57 1.16 -15.61 -4.23
N ALA A 58 0.23 -14.70 -3.89
CA ALA A 58 -0.70 -14.88 -2.79
C ALA A 58 -1.92 -13.96 -2.91
N ASP A 59 -3.07 -14.43 -2.43
CA ASP A 59 -4.23 -13.59 -2.16
C ASP A 59 -4.22 -13.15 -0.69
N LEU A 60 -3.92 -11.87 -0.45
CA LEU A 60 -3.92 -11.29 0.89
C LEU A 60 -5.34 -11.13 1.48
N GLY A 61 -6.37 -11.41 0.71
CA GLY A 61 -7.74 -11.52 1.20
C GLY A 61 -8.03 -12.82 1.96
N ASP A 62 -7.12 -13.79 1.93
CA ASP A 62 -7.18 -15.02 2.72
C ASP A 62 -6.18 -14.95 3.90
N PRO A 63 -6.65 -14.61 5.11
CA PRO A 63 -5.77 -14.46 6.26
C PRO A 63 -5.01 -15.73 6.66
N SER A 64 -5.57 -16.91 6.33
CA SER A 64 -4.98 -18.21 6.69
C SER A 64 -3.63 -18.47 6.02
N GLN A 65 -3.42 -17.90 4.84
CA GLN A 65 -2.19 -18.04 4.06
C GLN A 65 -1.06 -17.09 4.49
N ILE A 66 -1.39 -15.99 5.16
CA ILE A 66 -0.45 -14.89 5.40
C ILE A 66 0.81 -15.31 6.16
N PRO A 67 0.74 -16.12 7.24
CA PRO A 67 1.96 -16.56 7.93
C PRO A 67 2.92 -17.31 7.01
N GLN A 68 2.39 -18.23 6.19
CA GLN A 68 3.19 -19.01 5.24
C GLN A 68 3.76 -18.13 4.11
N VAL A 69 2.96 -17.18 3.61
CA VAL A 69 3.38 -16.21 2.58
C VAL A 69 4.54 -15.35 3.10
N ALA A 70 4.42 -14.84 4.33
CA ALA A 70 5.48 -14.04 4.97
C ALA A 70 6.76 -14.86 5.16
N GLN A 71 6.65 -16.12 5.60
CA GLN A 71 7.79 -17.00 5.79
C GLN A 71 8.52 -17.28 4.45
N ARG A 72 7.77 -17.63 3.40
CA ARG A 72 8.33 -17.82 2.05
C ARG A 72 9.02 -16.55 1.52
N ALA A 73 8.46 -15.38 1.81
CA ALA A 73 9.06 -14.11 1.42
C ALA A 73 10.38 -13.85 2.18
N ILE A 74 10.44 -14.17 3.47
CA ILE A 74 11.66 -14.05 4.27
C ILE A 74 12.76 -14.98 3.73
N GLU A 75 12.42 -16.20 3.36
CA GLU A 75 13.37 -17.20 2.85
C GLU A 75 13.92 -16.86 1.46
N ALA A 76 13.19 -16.10 0.64
CA ALA A 76 13.52 -15.85 -0.76
C ALA A 76 14.88 -15.16 -0.99
N PHE A 77 15.38 -14.39 -0.01
CA PHE A 77 16.72 -13.79 0.01
C PHE A 77 17.45 -14.06 1.35
N GLU A 78 17.13 -15.17 2.02
CA GLU A 78 17.75 -15.57 3.30
C GLU A 78 17.57 -14.49 4.40
N GLY A 79 16.45 -13.81 4.38
CA GLY A 79 16.07 -12.79 5.33
C GLY A 79 15.53 -11.52 4.69
N VAL A 80 14.98 -10.64 5.53
CA VAL A 80 14.44 -9.33 5.13
C VAL A 80 14.85 -8.27 6.14
N ASP A 81 14.87 -7.02 5.69
CA ASP A 81 15.26 -5.85 6.47
C ASP A 81 14.09 -4.83 6.52
N GLY A 82 13.06 -5.02 5.69
CA GLY A 82 11.89 -4.15 5.67
C GLY A 82 10.64 -4.76 5.05
N LEU A 83 9.50 -4.09 5.31
CA LEU A 83 8.19 -4.44 4.79
C LEU A 83 7.45 -3.16 4.32
N VAL A 84 6.89 -3.20 3.13
CA VAL A 84 5.95 -2.19 2.63
C VAL A 84 4.59 -2.84 2.40
N ASN A 85 3.62 -2.52 3.26
CA ASN A 85 2.23 -2.89 3.09
C ASN A 85 1.54 -1.91 2.14
N CYS A 86 1.60 -2.19 0.83
CA CYS A 86 1.03 -1.35 -0.21
C CYS A 86 -0.23 -1.97 -0.87
N ALA A 87 -0.44 -3.27 -0.74
CA ALA A 87 -1.66 -3.92 -1.24
C ALA A 87 -2.90 -3.33 -0.56
N ALA A 88 -3.88 -2.94 -1.36
CA ALA A 88 -5.16 -2.46 -0.87
C ALA A 88 -6.27 -2.70 -1.89
N ILE A 89 -7.50 -2.71 -1.40
CA ILE A 89 -8.71 -2.61 -2.21
C ILE A 89 -9.56 -1.44 -1.71
N ALA A 90 -10.19 -0.75 -2.64
CA ALA A 90 -11.15 0.31 -2.36
C ALA A 90 -12.47 -0.02 -3.06
N ARG A 91 -13.57 0.07 -2.32
CA ARG A 91 -14.92 0.03 -2.87
C ARG A 91 -15.65 1.29 -2.45
N TYR A 92 -16.33 1.89 -3.40
CA TYR A 92 -17.05 3.14 -3.22
C TYR A 92 -18.56 2.83 -3.15
N GLU A 93 -19.08 2.73 -1.93
CA GLU A 93 -20.47 2.32 -1.67
C GLU A 93 -21.16 3.37 -0.80
N GLN A 94 -22.40 3.71 -1.15
CA GLN A 94 -23.22 4.63 -0.36
C GLN A 94 -23.86 3.90 0.82
N VAL A 95 -24.19 4.64 1.89
CA VAL A 95 -24.95 4.11 3.01
C VAL A 95 -26.29 3.58 2.47
N GLY A 96 -26.64 2.36 2.86
CA GLY A 96 -27.78 1.62 2.32
C GLY A 96 -27.42 0.56 1.26
N GLU A 97 -26.21 0.64 0.68
CA GLU A 97 -25.72 -0.30 -0.33
C GLU A 97 -24.47 -1.07 0.13
N ILE A 98 -23.90 -0.66 1.27
CA ILE A 98 -22.73 -1.30 1.84
C ILE A 98 -23.07 -2.74 2.23
N ARG A 99 -22.38 -3.69 1.62
CA ARG A 99 -22.58 -5.12 1.86
C ARG A 99 -21.55 -5.67 2.84
N LEU A 100 -21.96 -6.65 3.65
CA LEU A 100 -21.06 -7.29 4.62
C LEU A 100 -19.83 -7.90 3.95
N ASP A 101 -20.00 -8.60 2.81
CA ASP A 101 -18.88 -9.17 2.08
C ASP A 101 -17.88 -8.11 1.55
N SER A 102 -18.36 -6.91 1.27
CA SER A 102 -17.50 -5.77 0.91
C SER A 102 -16.70 -5.25 2.10
N ILE A 103 -17.36 -5.16 3.27
CA ILE A 103 -16.69 -4.77 4.52
C ILE A 103 -15.58 -5.78 4.86
N GLU A 104 -15.92 -7.07 4.89
CA GLU A 104 -15.01 -8.15 5.23
C GLU A 104 -13.78 -8.19 4.30
N LYS A 105 -14.00 -8.05 2.98
CA LYS A 105 -12.90 -8.01 2.01
C LYS A 105 -12.00 -6.81 2.20
N GLN A 106 -12.56 -5.62 2.42
CA GLN A 106 -11.74 -4.41 2.65
C GLN A 106 -10.97 -4.50 3.97
N LEU A 107 -11.59 -4.98 5.04
CA LEU A 107 -10.91 -5.22 6.31
C LEU A 107 -9.82 -6.28 6.18
N GLY A 108 -10.11 -7.40 5.51
CA GLY A 108 -9.16 -8.49 5.29
C GLY A 108 -7.88 -8.01 4.63
N VAL A 109 -8.00 -7.35 3.48
CA VAL A 109 -6.83 -6.90 2.70
C VAL A 109 -6.15 -5.67 3.32
N ASN A 110 -6.92 -4.68 3.80
CA ASN A 110 -6.37 -3.38 4.17
C ASN A 110 -5.91 -3.31 5.64
N VAL A 111 -6.36 -4.23 6.51
CA VAL A 111 -6.09 -4.19 7.96
C VAL A 111 -5.51 -5.50 8.46
N VAL A 112 -6.22 -6.62 8.25
CA VAL A 112 -5.83 -7.93 8.80
C VAL A 112 -4.53 -8.41 8.16
N ALA A 113 -4.43 -8.36 6.84
CA ALA A 113 -3.22 -8.78 6.13
C ALA A 113 -1.97 -7.97 6.53
N PRO A 114 -1.98 -6.62 6.54
CA PRO A 114 -0.87 -5.84 7.07
C PRO A 114 -0.48 -6.20 8.49
N LEU A 115 -1.44 -6.39 9.40
CA LEU A 115 -1.16 -6.76 10.78
C LEU A 115 -0.46 -8.12 10.89
N LEU A 116 -0.96 -9.14 10.20
CA LEU A 116 -0.38 -10.48 10.21
C LEU A 116 1.02 -10.50 9.57
N LEU A 117 1.21 -9.77 8.47
CA LEU A 117 2.54 -9.61 7.85
C LEU A 117 3.51 -8.90 8.81
N CYS A 118 3.07 -7.82 9.47
CA CYS A 118 3.87 -7.13 10.48
C CYS A 118 4.27 -8.07 11.62
N GLN A 119 3.36 -8.91 12.11
CA GLN A 119 3.63 -9.86 13.19
C GLN A 119 4.76 -10.83 12.84
N VAL A 120 4.71 -11.47 11.66
CA VAL A 120 5.73 -12.43 11.23
C VAL A 120 7.05 -11.74 10.94
N VAL A 121 7.02 -10.63 10.18
CA VAL A 121 8.22 -9.90 9.78
C VAL A 121 8.90 -9.26 11.00
N ALA A 122 8.15 -8.67 11.93
CA ALA A 122 8.72 -8.10 13.15
C ALA A 122 9.42 -9.14 14.02
N GLY A 123 8.86 -10.37 14.10
CA GLY A 123 9.52 -11.50 14.77
C GLY A 123 10.89 -11.82 14.16
N HIS A 124 11.00 -11.80 12.83
CA HIS A 124 12.27 -11.99 12.13
C HIS A 124 13.26 -10.82 12.33
N LEU A 125 12.75 -9.58 12.41
CA LEU A 125 13.57 -8.36 12.60
C LEU A 125 14.06 -8.18 14.04
N ARG A 126 13.49 -8.91 15.01
CA ARG A 126 13.85 -8.80 16.43
C ARG A 126 15.35 -9.03 16.63
N GLY A 127 16.03 -8.04 17.24
CA GLY A 127 17.48 -8.06 17.48
C GLY A 127 18.34 -7.70 16.27
N ARG A 128 17.74 -7.55 15.08
CA ARG A 128 18.45 -7.12 13.85
C ARG A 128 18.13 -5.66 13.50
N GLY A 129 16.97 -5.19 13.95
CA GLY A 129 16.39 -3.92 13.52
C GLY A 129 15.78 -4.00 12.12
N GLY A 130 15.02 -2.97 11.75
CA GLY A 130 14.38 -2.90 10.44
C GLY A 130 13.37 -1.77 10.31
N SER A 131 12.64 -1.75 9.19
CA SER A 131 11.65 -0.71 8.93
C SER A 131 10.40 -1.26 8.25
N ILE A 132 9.24 -0.86 8.75
CA ILE A 132 7.93 -1.20 8.19
C ILE A 132 7.26 0.11 7.75
N VAL A 133 6.73 0.14 6.52
CA VAL A 133 5.93 1.25 6.01
C VAL A 133 4.57 0.73 5.57
N ASN A 134 3.52 1.30 6.16
CA ASN A 134 2.14 1.05 5.77
C ASN A 134 1.67 2.15 4.81
N VAL A 135 1.16 1.77 3.63
CA VAL A 135 0.56 2.73 2.69
C VAL A 135 -0.90 2.93 3.06
N SER A 136 -1.17 4.03 3.74
CA SER A 136 -2.50 4.45 4.16
C SER A 136 -3.19 5.30 3.08
N SER A 137 -3.85 6.38 3.46
CA SER A 137 -4.50 7.34 2.57
C SER A 137 -4.84 8.61 3.34
N THR A 138 -4.90 9.76 2.68
CA THR A 138 -5.52 10.98 3.23
C THR A 138 -6.99 10.78 3.60
N LEU A 139 -7.68 9.82 2.98
CA LEU A 139 -9.05 9.45 3.34
C LEU A 139 -9.17 8.85 4.76
N SER A 140 -8.07 8.50 5.41
CA SER A 140 -8.06 8.12 6.83
C SER A 140 -8.34 9.29 7.78
N GLU A 141 -8.19 10.53 7.32
CA GLU A 141 -8.33 11.77 8.08
C GLU A 141 -9.35 12.72 7.43
N ARG A 142 -9.26 12.90 6.11
CA ARG A 142 -10.18 13.71 5.30
C ARG A 142 -11.13 12.79 4.52
N VAL A 143 -12.28 12.52 5.12
CA VAL A 143 -13.28 11.61 4.54
C VAL A 143 -14.00 12.22 3.34
N ALA A 144 -14.53 11.37 2.46
CA ALA A 144 -15.36 11.72 1.32
C ALA A 144 -16.62 10.84 1.27
N THR A 145 -17.63 11.27 0.50
CA THR A 145 -18.82 10.47 0.29
C THR A 145 -18.48 9.12 -0.34
N SER A 146 -19.25 8.09 -0.01
CA SER A 146 -19.10 6.71 -0.52
C SER A 146 -17.75 6.03 -0.17
N THR A 147 -16.98 6.57 0.80
CA THR A 147 -15.68 6.00 1.20
C THR A 147 -15.69 5.42 2.60
N ALA A 148 -16.84 5.31 3.27
CA ALA A 148 -16.94 4.99 4.69
C ALA A 148 -16.10 3.77 5.11
N VAL A 149 -16.25 2.64 4.42
CA VAL A 149 -15.52 1.41 4.75
C VAL A 149 -14.01 1.58 4.47
N TYR A 150 -13.67 2.09 3.28
CA TYR A 150 -12.26 2.30 2.92
C TYR A 150 -11.55 3.26 3.88
N ALA A 151 -12.17 4.40 4.18
CA ALA A 151 -11.66 5.39 5.12
C ALA A 151 -11.44 4.78 6.52
N ALA A 152 -12.42 4.00 7.01
CA ALA A 152 -12.31 3.29 8.28
C ALA A 152 -11.14 2.30 8.29
N THR A 153 -10.91 1.53 7.20
CA THR A 153 -9.78 0.61 7.11
C THR A 153 -8.44 1.35 7.15
N LYS A 154 -8.34 2.53 6.50
CA LYS A 154 -7.11 3.32 6.48
C LYS A 154 -6.87 4.05 7.81
N ALA A 155 -7.92 4.49 8.49
CA ALA A 155 -7.83 5.00 9.86
C ALA A 155 -7.38 3.91 10.85
N ALA A 156 -7.91 2.70 10.73
CA ALA A 156 -7.44 1.54 11.50
C ALA A 156 -5.96 1.25 11.25
N LEU A 157 -5.49 1.31 10.00
CA LEU A 157 -4.08 1.12 9.65
C LEU A 157 -3.18 2.21 10.26
N ASN A 158 -3.65 3.47 10.35
CA ASN A 158 -2.93 4.55 11.05
C ASN A 158 -2.79 4.25 12.55
N ALA A 159 -3.86 3.79 13.19
CA ALA A 159 -3.83 3.40 14.61
C ALA A 159 -2.88 2.22 14.85
N LEU A 160 -2.94 1.18 14.01
CA LEU A 160 -2.02 0.05 14.05
C LEU A 160 -0.56 0.49 13.88
N THR A 161 -0.29 1.40 12.95
CA THR A 161 1.06 1.95 12.72
C THR A 161 1.63 2.54 14.01
N LYS A 162 0.86 3.37 14.70
CA LYS A 162 1.29 4.01 15.96
C LYS A 162 1.49 3.01 17.10
N SER A 163 0.57 2.06 17.24
CA SER A 163 0.67 1.01 18.26
C SER A 163 1.90 0.13 18.04
N LEU A 164 2.08 -0.39 16.82
CA LEU A 164 3.22 -1.22 16.46
C LEU A 164 4.55 -0.47 16.56
N ALA A 165 4.57 0.84 16.29
CA ALA A 165 5.75 1.67 16.45
C ALA A 165 6.24 1.70 17.90
N LEU A 166 5.33 1.82 18.87
CA LEU A 166 5.65 1.77 20.29
C LEU A 166 6.10 0.38 20.73
N GLU A 167 5.37 -0.65 20.30
CA GLU A 167 5.62 -2.03 20.71
C GLU A 167 6.94 -2.59 20.16
N LEU A 168 7.30 -2.22 18.92
CA LEU A 168 8.46 -2.75 18.23
C LEU A 168 9.73 -1.89 18.39
N ALA A 169 9.62 -0.69 18.94
CA ALA A 169 10.77 0.19 19.19
C ALA A 169 11.88 -0.47 20.05
N PRO A 170 11.56 -1.26 21.11
CA PRO A 170 12.59 -1.97 21.88
C PRO A 170 13.35 -3.03 21.06
N TRP A 171 12.80 -3.46 19.91
CA TRP A 171 13.44 -4.38 18.98
C TRP A 171 14.25 -3.67 17.90
N ASN A 172 14.35 -2.33 17.97
CA ASN A 172 14.92 -1.47 16.95
C ASN A 172 14.21 -1.61 15.58
N VAL A 173 12.90 -1.89 15.59
CA VAL A 173 12.05 -1.93 14.39
C VAL A 173 11.19 -0.69 14.35
N ARG A 174 11.30 0.08 13.27
CA ARG A 174 10.53 1.30 13.07
C ARG A 174 9.28 1.00 12.24
N VAL A 175 8.17 1.63 12.58
CA VAL A 175 6.90 1.48 11.85
C VAL A 175 6.32 2.86 11.58
N ASN A 176 6.08 3.17 10.30
CA ASN A 176 5.51 4.44 9.85
C ASN A 176 4.41 4.21 8.81
N ALA A 177 3.61 5.22 8.55
CA ALA A 177 2.66 5.22 7.44
C ALA A 177 2.93 6.38 6.48
N VAL A 178 2.69 6.13 5.18
CA VAL A 178 2.60 7.16 4.14
C VAL A 178 1.13 7.30 3.75
N LEU A 179 0.65 8.53 3.68
CA LEU A 179 -0.73 8.91 3.39
C LEU A 179 -0.82 9.64 2.05
N PRO A 180 -0.96 8.92 0.92
CA PRO A 180 -1.13 9.56 -0.37
C PRO A 180 -2.49 10.24 -0.50
N GLY A 181 -2.54 11.33 -1.28
CA GLY A 181 -3.75 11.90 -1.86
C GLY A 181 -4.24 11.11 -3.08
N GLY A 182 -4.82 11.80 -4.05
CA GLY A 182 -5.15 11.20 -5.35
C GLY A 182 -3.89 10.92 -6.16
N VAL A 183 -3.62 9.64 -6.45
CA VAL A 183 -2.47 9.18 -7.25
C VAL A 183 -2.98 8.49 -8.50
N ASP A 184 -2.44 8.84 -9.67
CA ASP A 184 -2.85 8.26 -10.96
C ASP A 184 -2.49 6.77 -11.03
N THR A 185 -3.47 5.95 -10.71
CA THR A 185 -3.38 4.48 -10.67
C THR A 185 -4.70 3.88 -11.13
N ASP A 186 -4.69 2.58 -11.49
CA ASP A 186 -5.91 1.85 -11.83
C ASP A 186 -6.98 1.94 -10.74
N MET A 187 -6.59 2.06 -9.47
CA MET A 187 -7.53 2.19 -8.35
C MET A 187 -8.38 3.47 -8.45
N LEU A 188 -7.81 4.58 -8.89
CA LEU A 188 -8.56 5.83 -9.11
C LEU A 188 -9.45 5.78 -10.36
N ARG A 189 -9.14 4.91 -11.30
CA ARG A 189 -9.89 4.72 -12.56
C ARG A 189 -11.10 3.77 -12.39
N ILE A 190 -11.28 3.17 -11.20
CA ILE A 190 -12.50 2.44 -10.88
C ILE A 190 -13.68 3.41 -10.92
N PRO A 191 -14.68 3.20 -11.81
CA PRO A 191 -15.79 4.13 -11.95
C PRO A 191 -16.66 4.14 -10.68
N ARG A 192 -17.00 5.34 -10.23
CA ARG A 192 -17.95 5.55 -9.13
C ARG A 192 -19.35 5.68 -9.73
N LEU A 193 -20.03 4.56 -9.84
CA LEU A 193 -21.39 4.50 -10.36
C LEU A 193 -22.42 4.78 -9.26
N ARG A 194 -23.59 5.34 -9.65
CA ARG A 194 -24.74 5.46 -8.76
C ARG A 194 -25.45 4.12 -8.64
N PRO A 195 -26.24 3.91 -7.60
CA PRO A 195 -27.08 2.74 -7.46
C PRO A 195 -27.90 2.46 -8.73
N GLY A 196 -27.82 1.20 -9.22
CA GLY A 196 -28.53 0.80 -10.44
C GLY A 196 -27.99 1.38 -11.75
N GLU A 197 -26.95 2.22 -11.71
CA GLU A 197 -26.31 2.76 -12.91
C GLU A 197 -25.43 1.71 -13.57
N SER A 198 -25.61 1.50 -14.88
CA SER A 198 -24.74 0.67 -15.70
C SER A 198 -24.31 1.48 -16.91
N LEU A 199 -23.00 1.72 -17.05
CA LEU A 199 -22.39 2.45 -18.15
C LEU A 199 -21.48 1.52 -18.92
N THR A 200 -21.41 1.69 -20.25
CA THR A 200 -20.53 0.90 -21.13
C THR A 200 -19.83 1.78 -22.15
N GLY A 201 -18.74 1.29 -22.71
CA GLY A 201 -18.01 1.96 -23.79
C GLY A 201 -17.66 3.42 -23.46
N SER A 202 -17.90 4.32 -24.38
CA SER A 202 -17.55 5.74 -24.28
C SER A 202 -18.24 6.51 -23.13
N GLU A 203 -19.35 6.00 -22.62
CA GLU A 203 -20.02 6.63 -21.46
C GLU A 203 -19.23 6.36 -20.18
N LEU A 204 -18.72 5.12 -20.03
CA LEU A 204 -17.88 4.75 -18.91
C LEU A 204 -16.55 5.51 -18.92
N GLU A 205 -15.93 5.65 -20.10
CA GLU A 205 -14.69 6.42 -20.28
C GLU A 205 -14.89 7.89 -19.86
N ARG A 206 -15.94 8.56 -20.39
CA ARG A 206 -16.28 9.93 -19.99
C ARG A 206 -16.55 10.09 -18.49
N ARG A 207 -17.18 9.07 -17.86
CA ARG A 207 -17.41 9.09 -16.43
C ARG A 207 -16.08 9.06 -15.66
N VAL A 208 -15.14 8.20 -16.05
CA VAL A 208 -13.81 8.09 -15.43
C VAL A 208 -13.02 9.39 -15.64
N GLU A 209 -13.00 9.95 -16.86
CA GLU A 209 -12.33 11.21 -17.14
C GLU A 209 -12.89 12.37 -16.28
N SER A 210 -14.21 12.50 -16.21
CA SER A 210 -14.87 13.50 -15.36
C SER A 210 -14.56 13.30 -13.87
N GLN A 211 -14.44 12.04 -13.42
CA GLN A 211 -14.06 11.70 -12.05
C GLN A 211 -12.61 12.12 -11.77
N LEU A 212 -11.68 11.85 -12.67
CA LEU A 212 -10.28 12.23 -12.53
C LEU A 212 -10.09 13.73 -12.53
N ALA A 213 -10.71 14.44 -13.48
CA ALA A 213 -10.66 15.91 -13.55
C ALA A 213 -11.19 16.59 -12.26
N LYS A 214 -12.26 16.04 -11.67
CA LYS A 214 -12.76 16.54 -10.37
C LYS A 214 -11.77 16.28 -9.23
N LEU A 215 -11.10 15.13 -9.23
CA LEU A 215 -10.09 14.83 -8.25
C LEU A 215 -8.86 15.71 -8.40
N GLU A 216 -8.40 15.96 -9.62
CA GLU A 216 -7.31 16.89 -9.91
C GLU A 216 -7.60 18.29 -9.37
N ALA A 217 -8.80 18.81 -9.62
CA ALA A 217 -9.23 20.13 -9.16
C ALA A 217 -9.30 20.27 -7.62
N LEU A 218 -9.37 19.16 -6.88
CA LEU A 218 -9.32 19.18 -5.41
C LEU A 218 -7.90 19.35 -4.87
N HIS A 219 -6.87 19.08 -5.67
CA HIS A 219 -5.48 19.23 -5.24
C HIS A 219 -4.98 20.63 -5.51
N PRO A 220 -4.50 21.39 -4.51
CA PRO A 220 -3.91 22.72 -4.73
C PRO A 220 -2.80 22.76 -5.79
N LEU A 221 -2.04 21.65 -5.96
CA LEU A 221 -1.06 21.55 -7.04
C LEU A 221 -1.66 21.32 -8.43
N GLY A 222 -2.99 21.24 -8.57
CA GLY A 222 -3.72 21.18 -9.85
C GLY A 222 -3.54 19.89 -10.64
N ARG A 223 -3.06 18.80 -9.99
CA ARG A 223 -2.87 17.50 -10.63
C ARG A 223 -2.92 16.34 -9.64
N LEU A 224 -3.09 15.16 -10.15
CA LEU A 224 -2.86 13.93 -9.38
C LEU A 224 -1.36 13.73 -9.13
N GLY A 225 -1.04 13.01 -8.05
CA GLY A 225 0.31 12.51 -7.80
C GLY A 225 0.65 11.38 -8.76
N ARG A 226 1.94 11.20 -9.04
CA ARG A 226 2.45 10.03 -9.76
C ARG A 226 2.85 8.94 -8.77
N PRO A 227 2.71 7.65 -9.13
CA PRO A 227 3.15 6.54 -8.29
C PRO A 227 4.60 6.67 -7.82
N GLU A 228 5.50 7.16 -8.67
CA GLU A 228 6.93 7.33 -8.39
C GLU A 228 7.17 8.37 -7.29
N GLU A 229 6.38 9.45 -7.25
CA GLU A 229 6.49 10.48 -6.20
C GLU A 229 6.15 9.91 -4.82
N VAL A 230 5.16 9.01 -4.75
CA VAL A 230 4.80 8.31 -3.51
C VAL A 230 5.87 7.27 -3.15
N ALA A 231 6.39 6.54 -4.14
CA ALA A 231 7.44 5.55 -3.94
C ALA A 231 8.71 6.16 -3.37
N ASP A 232 9.11 7.34 -3.84
CA ASP A 232 10.27 8.08 -3.30
C ASP A 232 10.09 8.44 -1.82
N VAL A 233 8.90 8.84 -1.40
CA VAL A 233 8.59 9.10 0.01
C VAL A 233 8.62 7.79 0.82
N ILE A 234 8.02 6.70 0.32
CA ILE A 234 8.05 5.39 0.98
C ILE A 234 9.49 4.95 1.23
N VAL A 235 10.35 5.05 0.20
CA VAL A 235 11.75 4.64 0.31
C VAL A 235 12.54 5.56 1.23
N SER A 236 12.26 6.86 1.23
CA SER A 236 12.86 7.80 2.18
C SER A 236 12.49 7.46 3.63
N VAL A 237 11.22 7.14 3.90
CA VAL A 237 10.74 6.74 5.23
C VAL A 237 11.37 5.41 5.68
N LEU A 238 11.56 4.44 4.77
CA LEU A 238 12.27 3.21 5.08
C LEU A 238 13.71 3.47 5.55
N ASP A 239 14.37 4.47 4.98
CA ASP A 239 15.78 4.80 5.28
C ASP A 239 15.97 5.71 6.51
N GLN A 240 14.96 6.47 6.94
CA GLN A 240 15.10 7.43 8.04
C GLN A 240 15.32 6.74 9.41
N PRO A 241 16.51 6.86 10.03
CA PRO A 241 16.82 6.08 11.24
C PRO A 241 16.11 6.58 12.50
N TRP A 242 15.65 7.83 12.52
CA TRP A 242 15.04 8.49 13.69
C TRP A 242 13.53 8.74 13.53
N GLN A 243 12.85 7.96 12.67
CA GLN A 243 11.43 8.14 12.39
C GLN A 243 10.66 6.86 12.68
N THR A 244 9.76 6.89 13.67
CA THR A 244 8.81 5.82 13.97
C THR A 244 7.49 6.40 14.48
N GLY A 245 6.36 5.75 14.20
CA GLY A 245 5.02 6.19 14.56
C GLY A 245 4.48 7.37 13.74
N SER A 246 5.22 7.82 12.73
CA SER A 246 4.84 8.97 11.91
C SER A 246 3.81 8.61 10.85
N LEU A 247 2.90 9.55 10.59
CA LEU A 247 1.96 9.55 9.47
C LEU A 247 2.45 10.63 8.49
N VAL A 248 3.03 10.22 7.36
CA VAL A 248 3.67 11.11 6.39
C VAL A 248 2.73 11.36 5.22
N THR A 249 2.16 12.54 5.13
CA THR A 249 1.23 12.93 4.06
C THR A 249 2.00 13.36 2.82
N ILE A 250 1.53 12.87 1.66
CA ILE A 250 1.95 13.28 0.32
C ILE A 250 0.71 13.37 -0.59
N ASP A 251 0.17 14.55 -0.79
CA ASP A 251 -1.17 14.70 -1.33
C ASP A 251 -1.40 15.95 -2.21
N GLY A 252 -0.35 16.63 -2.59
CA GLY A 252 -0.47 17.86 -3.39
C GLY A 252 -1.30 18.97 -2.74
N GLY A 253 -1.39 18.95 -1.39
CA GLY A 253 -2.13 19.91 -0.60
C GLY A 253 -3.61 19.56 -0.38
N LEU A 254 -4.06 18.39 -0.84
CA LEU A 254 -5.48 17.96 -0.74
C LEU A 254 -6.05 18.05 0.68
N SER A 255 -5.27 17.73 1.71
CA SER A 255 -5.74 17.76 3.11
C SER A 255 -5.91 19.17 3.67
N LEU A 256 -5.42 20.20 2.99
CA LEU A 256 -5.50 21.59 3.41
C LEU A 256 -6.63 22.37 2.71
N ALA A 257 -7.25 21.75 1.69
CA ALA A 257 -8.28 22.38 0.85
C ALA A 257 -9.71 22.04 1.29
#